data_b466b2b9c6b28ee3fa8e28aba2acf256
#
_entry.id   b466b2b9c6b28ee3fa8e28aba2acf256
#
_cell.length_a   1.000
_cell.length_b   1.000
_cell.length_c   1.000
_cell.angle_alpha   90.00
_cell.angle_beta   90.00
_cell.angle_gamma   90.00
#
_symmetry.space_group_name_H-M   'P 1'
#
loop_
_entity.id
_entity.type
_entity.pdbx_description
1 polymer ?
#
loop_
_entity_poly.entity_id
_entity_poly.type
_entity_poly.pdbx_seq_one_letter_code
_entity_poly.pdbx_strand_id
1 'polypeptide(L)'
;MKEIVILLEEPSAREMLSGVLPRIVDESSVTIRYIVFEGKSDLEDGIEGKLRGYRNPQARFLVMRDQDAAPDCKNIKQRLVDKCINAGKPHAVVRIACRELETIYLADLAAVEAGLEMSGLAALQGRKGYRWPDSECGDPADRLNRVTNGNYQKVSGSRAIGRYLDLGNSRSASFKNLIAGLRRLASELEDSVDD
;
A
#
# COMPACT_ATOMS: atom_id res chain seq x y z
N MET A 1 15.58 -16.74 8.62
CA MET A 1 14.40 -16.91 7.74
C MET A 1 14.07 -15.56 7.13
N LYS A 2 14.09 -15.48 5.81
CA LYS A 2 13.79 -14.26 5.06
C LYS A 2 12.35 -13.82 5.29
N GLU A 3 12.16 -12.55 5.57
CA GLU A 3 10.85 -12.04 5.97
C GLU A 3 10.65 -10.59 5.51
N ILE A 4 9.47 -10.28 4.97
CA ILE A 4 9.00 -8.91 4.76
C ILE A 4 7.93 -8.62 5.80
N VAL A 5 8.18 -7.63 6.64
CA VAL A 5 7.28 -7.18 7.69
C VAL A 5 6.64 -5.88 7.24
N ILE A 6 5.31 -5.87 7.15
CA ILE A 6 4.53 -4.77 6.62
C ILE A 6 3.67 -4.19 7.74
N LEU A 7 3.96 -2.93 8.10
CA LEU A 7 3.25 -2.18 9.13
C LEU A 7 2.23 -1.28 8.44
N LEU A 8 0.95 -1.46 8.74
CA LEU A 8 -0.18 -0.86 8.03
C LEU A 8 -1.10 -0.13 8.99
N GLU A 9 -1.59 1.03 8.55
CA GLU A 9 -2.56 1.83 9.29
C GLU A 9 -3.89 1.09 9.47
N GLU A 10 -4.33 0.31 8.44
CA GLU A 10 -5.68 -0.25 8.43
C GLU A 10 -5.77 -1.62 7.72
N PRO A 11 -6.83 -2.40 8.02
CA PRO A 11 -7.02 -3.73 7.43
C PRO A 11 -7.21 -3.75 5.91
N SER A 12 -7.79 -2.70 5.30
CA SER A 12 -8.01 -2.64 3.85
C SER A 12 -6.70 -2.64 3.06
N ALA A 13 -5.67 -1.96 3.56
CA ALA A 13 -4.33 -1.98 2.96
C ALA A 13 -3.70 -3.40 3.00
N ARG A 14 -3.89 -4.14 4.10
CA ARG A 14 -3.49 -5.55 4.18
C ARG A 14 -4.18 -6.39 3.11
N GLU A 15 -5.49 -6.22 2.97
CA GLU A 15 -6.29 -7.00 2.02
C GLU A 15 -5.90 -6.70 0.57
N MET A 16 -5.64 -5.45 0.22
CA MET A 16 -5.08 -5.08 -1.08
C MET A 16 -3.72 -5.76 -1.32
N LEU A 17 -2.81 -5.65 -0.35
CA LEU A 17 -1.45 -6.19 -0.47
C LEU A 17 -1.44 -7.71 -0.53
N SER A 18 -2.39 -8.41 0.06
CA SER A 18 -2.53 -9.87 -0.07
C SER A 18 -2.78 -10.34 -1.51
N GLY A 19 -3.35 -9.48 -2.35
CA GLY A 19 -3.52 -9.73 -3.79
C GLY A 19 -2.33 -9.28 -4.65
N VAL A 20 -1.52 -8.34 -4.15
CA VAL A 20 -0.37 -7.76 -4.84
C VAL A 20 0.91 -8.56 -4.61
N LEU A 21 1.20 -8.92 -3.37
CA LEU A 21 2.49 -9.52 -2.95
C LEU A 21 2.81 -10.86 -3.61
N PRO A 22 1.89 -11.82 -3.77
CA PRO A 22 2.20 -13.10 -4.43
C PRO A 22 2.66 -12.96 -5.89
N ARG A 23 2.47 -11.77 -6.47
CA ARG A 23 2.88 -11.43 -7.84
C ARG A 23 4.24 -10.72 -7.90
N ILE A 24 4.85 -10.45 -6.74
CA ILE A 24 6.14 -9.75 -6.59
C ILE A 24 7.16 -10.62 -5.84
N VAL A 25 6.70 -11.40 -4.87
CA VAL A 25 7.52 -12.16 -3.93
C VAL A 25 7.18 -13.64 -4.04
N ASP A 26 8.18 -14.48 -4.09
CA ASP A 26 8.01 -15.92 -3.93
C ASP A 26 7.76 -16.26 -2.45
N GLU A 27 6.50 -16.45 -2.10
CA GLU A 27 6.07 -16.77 -0.74
C GLU A 27 6.53 -18.17 -0.26
N SER A 28 7.09 -19.00 -1.15
CA SER A 28 7.72 -20.27 -0.74
C SER A 28 9.09 -20.03 -0.07
N SER A 29 9.74 -18.93 -0.39
CA SER A 29 11.10 -18.58 0.09
C SER A 29 11.12 -17.41 1.08
N VAL A 30 10.09 -16.56 1.09
CA VAL A 30 9.99 -15.35 1.91
C VAL A 30 8.67 -15.33 2.67
N THR A 31 8.75 -15.22 3.98
CA THR A 31 7.55 -15.06 4.82
C THR A 31 7.04 -13.62 4.78
N ILE A 32 5.74 -13.43 4.56
CA ILE A 32 5.09 -12.13 4.65
C ILE A 32 4.38 -12.03 6.01
N ARG A 33 4.72 -10.99 6.78
CA ARG A 33 4.08 -10.70 8.07
C ARG A 33 3.43 -9.32 8.05
N TYR A 34 2.17 -9.27 8.41
CA TYR A 34 1.43 -8.01 8.56
C TYR A 34 1.30 -7.63 10.03
N ILE A 35 1.56 -6.36 10.34
CA ILE A 35 1.24 -5.71 11.60
C ILE A 35 0.27 -4.59 11.26
N VAL A 36 -1.00 -4.79 11.62
CA VAL A 36 -2.07 -3.83 11.32
C VAL A 36 -2.41 -3.08 12.59
N PHE A 37 -2.48 -1.76 12.48
CA PHE A 37 -2.83 -0.84 13.55
C PHE A 37 -4.31 -0.44 13.48
N GLU A 38 -4.80 0.22 14.52
CA GLU A 38 -6.17 0.72 14.62
C GLU A 38 -6.30 2.18 14.11
N GLY A 39 -5.55 2.52 13.07
CA GLY A 39 -5.53 3.85 12.46
C GLY A 39 -4.21 4.59 12.65
N LYS A 40 -4.17 5.81 12.12
CA LYS A 40 -2.94 6.63 12.01
C LYS A 40 -2.26 6.93 13.34
N SER A 41 -3.04 7.23 14.39
CA SER A 41 -2.47 7.57 15.70
C SER A 41 -1.82 6.35 16.32
N ASP A 42 -2.49 5.20 16.30
CA ASP A 42 -1.94 3.95 16.81
C ASP A 42 -0.69 3.52 16.05
N LEU A 43 -0.68 3.68 14.71
CA LEU A 43 0.52 3.41 13.90
C LEU A 43 1.65 4.37 14.26
N GLU A 44 1.40 5.68 14.32
CA GLU A 44 2.44 6.67 14.66
C GLU A 44 3.03 6.46 16.06
N ASP A 45 2.21 6.09 17.03
CA ASP A 45 2.65 5.87 18.42
C ASP A 45 3.31 4.49 18.61
N GLY A 46 2.81 3.47 17.93
CA GLY A 46 3.25 2.08 18.10
C GLY A 46 4.42 1.63 17.24
N ILE A 47 4.66 2.26 16.08
CA ILE A 47 5.62 1.80 15.07
C ILE A 47 7.04 1.64 15.63
N GLU A 48 7.53 2.61 16.38
CA GLU A 48 8.91 2.60 16.90
C GLU A 48 9.13 1.42 17.86
N GLY A 49 8.19 1.17 18.77
CA GLY A 49 8.23 0.03 19.69
C GLY A 49 8.19 -1.31 18.97
N LYS A 50 7.31 -1.46 17.96
CA LYS A 50 7.21 -2.69 17.16
C LYS A 50 8.49 -2.98 16.39
N LEU A 51 9.07 -1.97 15.73
CA LEU A 51 10.30 -2.11 14.97
C LEU A 51 11.51 -2.39 15.83
N ARG A 52 11.65 -1.70 17.00
CA ARG A 52 12.75 -1.90 17.95
C ARG A 52 12.73 -3.31 18.53
N GLY A 53 11.55 -3.83 18.83
CA GLY A 53 11.38 -5.20 19.36
C GLY A 53 11.60 -6.31 18.33
N TYR A 54 11.70 -5.98 17.04
CA TYR A 54 11.82 -6.98 15.99
C TYR A 54 13.25 -7.50 15.85
N ARG A 55 13.47 -8.79 16.17
CA ARG A 55 14.81 -9.37 16.33
C ARG A 55 15.35 -10.15 15.13
N ASN A 56 14.51 -10.46 14.12
CA ASN A 56 14.98 -11.18 12.94
C ASN A 56 15.91 -10.29 12.08
N PRO A 57 17.21 -10.61 11.94
CA PRO A 57 18.16 -9.78 11.16
C PRO A 57 17.89 -9.87 9.64
N GLN A 58 17.23 -10.94 9.19
CA GLN A 58 16.83 -11.11 7.79
C GLN A 58 15.47 -10.49 7.45
N ALA A 59 14.87 -9.73 8.39
CA ALA A 59 13.63 -9.02 8.12
C ALA A 59 13.88 -7.73 7.34
N ARG A 60 13.01 -7.45 6.37
CA ARG A 60 12.90 -6.16 5.68
C ARG A 60 11.56 -5.53 6.04
N PHE A 61 11.51 -4.21 6.11
CA PHE A 61 10.36 -3.51 6.66
C PHE A 61 9.74 -2.56 5.63
N LEU A 62 8.42 -2.60 5.52
CA LEU A 62 7.62 -1.61 4.82
C LEU A 62 6.62 -1.00 5.80
N VAL A 63 6.50 0.31 5.79
CA VAL A 63 5.49 1.06 6.53
C VAL A 63 4.61 1.77 5.52
N MET A 64 3.30 1.60 5.61
CA MET A 64 2.36 2.27 4.74
C MET A 64 1.21 2.86 5.54
N ARG A 65 0.87 4.11 5.21
CA ARG A 65 -0.32 4.79 5.71
C ARG A 65 -0.89 5.75 4.67
N ASP A 66 -2.13 6.18 4.92
CA ASP A 66 -2.80 7.19 4.12
C ASP A 66 -2.31 8.61 4.46
N GLN A 67 -2.36 9.51 3.48
CA GLN A 67 -2.07 10.93 3.67
C GLN A 67 -3.22 11.63 4.39
N ASP A 68 -4.45 11.19 4.17
CA ASP A 68 -5.70 11.84 4.59
C ASP A 68 -5.80 13.29 4.08
N ALA A 69 -6.28 14.17 4.96
CA ALA A 69 -6.41 15.61 4.69
C ALA A 69 -5.10 16.39 4.90
N ALA A 70 -3.98 15.73 5.23
CA ALA A 70 -2.72 16.43 5.45
C ALA A 70 -2.25 17.10 4.14
N PRO A 71 -1.80 18.36 4.19
CA PRO A 71 -1.44 19.13 2.99
C PRO A 71 -0.16 18.59 2.31
N ASP A 72 0.72 17.95 3.07
CA ASP A 72 2.01 17.47 2.56
C ASP A 72 2.33 16.05 3.06
N CYS A 73 2.33 15.10 2.12
CA CYS A 73 2.71 13.72 2.40
C CYS A 73 4.20 13.57 2.73
N LYS A 74 5.06 14.51 2.34
CA LYS A 74 6.51 14.45 2.62
C LYS A 74 6.79 14.59 4.10
N ASN A 75 6.09 15.51 4.80
CA ASN A 75 6.22 15.68 6.24
C ASN A 75 5.79 14.43 7.01
N ILE A 76 4.68 13.79 6.60
CA ILE A 76 4.24 12.52 7.19
C ILE A 76 5.32 11.45 6.97
N LYS A 77 5.78 11.31 5.73
CA LYS A 77 6.80 10.35 5.37
C LYS A 77 8.08 10.56 6.19
N GLN A 78 8.54 11.80 6.33
CA GLN A 78 9.77 12.10 7.08
C GLN A 78 9.64 11.69 8.55
N ARG A 79 8.51 12.04 9.23
CA ARG A 79 8.28 11.62 10.62
C ARG A 79 8.31 10.10 10.78
N LEU A 80 7.73 9.35 9.86
CA LEU A 80 7.76 7.88 9.90
C LEU A 80 9.16 7.32 9.63
N VAL A 81 9.91 7.93 8.72
CA VAL A 81 11.32 7.57 8.46
C VAL A 81 12.15 7.80 9.71
N ASP A 82 12.00 8.95 10.39
CA ASP A 82 12.73 9.25 11.62
C ASP A 82 12.43 8.23 12.73
N LYS A 83 11.16 7.81 12.87
CA LYS A 83 10.77 6.74 13.80
C LYS A 83 11.41 5.39 13.45
N CYS A 84 11.51 5.06 12.15
CA CYS A 84 12.21 3.85 11.71
C CYS A 84 13.70 3.91 12.05
N ILE A 85 14.35 5.05 11.82
CA ILE A 85 15.76 5.27 12.17
C ILE A 85 15.98 5.13 13.69
N ASN A 86 15.15 5.79 14.51
CA ASN A 86 15.20 5.73 15.97
C ASN A 86 14.97 4.32 16.51
N ALA A 87 14.22 3.49 15.78
CA ALA A 87 14.02 2.07 16.09
C ALA A 87 15.18 1.16 15.64
N GLY A 88 16.24 1.72 15.03
CA GLY A 88 17.36 0.95 14.48
C GLY A 88 17.06 0.24 13.15
N LYS A 89 16.07 0.74 12.39
CA LYS A 89 15.68 0.21 11.08
C LYS A 89 15.78 1.28 9.98
N PRO A 90 16.99 1.84 9.72
CA PRO A 90 17.15 2.97 8.79
C PRO A 90 16.83 2.62 7.33
N HIS A 91 16.83 1.34 6.98
CA HIS A 91 16.54 0.87 5.62
C HIS A 91 15.06 0.53 5.39
N ALA A 92 14.19 0.75 6.39
CA ALA A 92 12.76 0.54 6.24
C ALA A 92 12.18 1.41 5.11
N VAL A 93 11.32 0.81 4.30
CA VAL A 93 10.63 1.50 3.20
C VAL A 93 9.36 2.14 3.74
N VAL A 94 9.25 3.47 3.65
CA VAL A 94 8.04 4.20 4.04
C VAL A 94 7.28 4.63 2.79
N ARG A 95 5.98 4.35 2.74
CA ARG A 95 5.07 4.69 1.65
C ARG A 95 3.82 5.39 2.19
N ILE A 96 3.41 6.44 1.50
CA ILE A 96 2.19 7.18 1.80
C ILE A 96 1.27 7.04 0.59
N ALA A 97 0.06 6.52 0.79
CA ALA A 97 -0.98 6.57 -0.22
C ALA A 97 -1.47 8.02 -0.33
N CYS A 98 -1.54 8.53 -1.55
CA CYS A 98 -1.98 9.91 -1.77
C CYS A 98 -3.45 10.03 -1.37
N ARG A 99 -3.74 10.93 -0.42
CA ARG A 99 -5.03 11.05 0.27
C ARG A 99 -5.42 9.75 0.99
N GLU A 100 -5.95 8.78 0.27
CA GLU A 100 -6.48 7.51 0.77
C GLU A 100 -6.11 6.36 -0.15
N LEU A 101 -6.20 5.14 0.36
CA LEU A 101 -5.94 3.90 -0.39
C LEU A 101 -6.76 3.82 -1.68
N GLU A 102 -8.00 4.33 -1.66
CA GLU A 102 -8.94 4.33 -2.77
C GLU A 102 -8.43 5.08 -4.00
N THR A 103 -7.48 6.00 -3.84
CA THR A 103 -6.81 6.65 -4.98
C THR A 103 -6.11 5.65 -5.89
N ILE A 104 -5.56 4.57 -5.31
CA ILE A 104 -4.93 3.49 -6.07
C ILE A 104 -5.96 2.78 -6.95
N TYR A 105 -7.15 2.53 -6.43
CA TYR A 105 -8.23 1.86 -7.16
C TYR A 105 -8.79 2.75 -8.27
N LEU A 106 -8.95 4.04 -8.01
CA LEU A 106 -9.38 5.01 -9.03
C LEU A 106 -8.38 5.14 -10.18
N ALA A 107 -7.10 4.85 -9.95
CA ALA A 107 -6.07 4.80 -10.97
C ALA A 107 -6.16 3.54 -11.88
N ASP A 108 -6.96 2.54 -11.47
CA ASP A 108 -7.09 1.26 -12.18
C ASP A 108 -8.54 0.76 -12.14
N LEU A 109 -9.40 1.46 -12.88
CA LEU A 109 -10.82 1.11 -12.94
C LEU A 109 -11.08 -0.25 -13.62
N ALA A 110 -10.14 -0.76 -14.41
CA ALA A 110 -10.22 -2.11 -14.95
C ALA A 110 -10.07 -3.16 -13.83
N ALA A 111 -9.17 -2.93 -12.90
CA ALA A 111 -9.02 -3.79 -11.72
C ALA A 111 -10.26 -3.71 -10.81
N VAL A 112 -10.85 -2.53 -10.64
CA VAL A 112 -12.11 -2.35 -9.90
C VAL A 112 -13.24 -3.11 -10.57
N GLU A 113 -13.38 -2.97 -11.90
CA GLU A 113 -14.38 -3.67 -12.71
C GLU A 113 -14.28 -5.19 -12.54
N ALA A 114 -13.05 -5.72 -12.66
CA ALA A 114 -12.81 -7.16 -12.52
C ALA A 114 -13.02 -7.65 -11.08
N GLY A 115 -12.53 -6.90 -10.08
CA GLY A 115 -12.60 -7.32 -8.67
C GLY A 115 -14.02 -7.26 -8.10
N LEU A 116 -14.83 -6.31 -8.53
CA LEU A 116 -16.21 -6.15 -8.06
C LEU A 116 -17.25 -6.78 -9.03
N GLU A 117 -16.79 -7.51 -10.06
CA GLU A 117 -17.63 -8.16 -11.07
C GLU A 117 -18.64 -7.17 -11.70
N MET A 118 -18.16 -5.96 -12.00
CA MET A 118 -18.91 -4.88 -12.62
C MET A 118 -18.54 -4.75 -14.09
N SER A 119 -19.23 -3.87 -14.82
CA SER A 119 -18.91 -3.57 -16.22
C SER A 119 -18.98 -2.08 -16.52
N GLY A 120 -18.17 -1.63 -17.49
CA GLY A 120 -18.17 -0.26 -17.98
C GLY A 120 -17.33 0.74 -17.20
N LEU A 121 -16.68 0.34 -16.09
CA LEU A 121 -15.84 1.22 -15.29
C LEU A 121 -14.52 1.55 -16.00
N ALA A 122 -13.90 0.58 -16.64
CA ALA A 122 -12.64 0.74 -17.37
C ALA A 122 -12.75 1.86 -18.45
N ALA A 123 -13.91 2.01 -19.09
CA ALA A 123 -14.16 3.06 -20.09
C ALA A 123 -14.12 4.49 -19.50
N LEU A 124 -14.22 4.63 -18.18
CA LEU A 124 -14.17 5.92 -17.50
C LEU A 124 -12.74 6.38 -17.18
N GLN A 125 -11.72 5.51 -17.34
CA GLN A 125 -10.36 5.76 -16.89
C GLN A 125 -9.74 7.05 -17.43
N GLY A 126 -10.08 7.45 -18.65
CA GLY A 126 -9.59 8.69 -19.28
C GLY A 126 -10.22 9.98 -18.75
N ARG A 127 -11.29 9.91 -17.95
CA ARG A 127 -12.01 11.08 -17.43
C ARG A 127 -11.27 11.73 -16.26
N LYS A 128 -11.55 13.01 -16.03
CA LYS A 128 -11.03 13.77 -14.89
C LYS A 128 -11.38 13.07 -13.56
N GLY A 129 -10.38 12.96 -12.68
CA GLY A 129 -10.51 12.30 -11.38
C GLY A 129 -10.21 10.79 -11.40
N TYR A 130 -10.06 10.19 -12.59
CA TYR A 130 -9.62 8.80 -12.77
C TYR A 130 -8.33 8.70 -13.58
N ARG A 131 -8.09 9.68 -14.45
CA ARG A 131 -6.88 9.69 -15.29
C ARG A 131 -5.61 9.88 -14.46
N TRP A 132 -5.63 10.82 -13.52
CA TRP A 132 -4.54 11.14 -12.58
C TRP A 132 -5.11 11.37 -11.17
N PRO A 133 -5.60 10.33 -10.50
CA PRO A 133 -6.38 10.52 -9.26
C PRO A 133 -5.57 11.11 -8.11
N ASP A 134 -4.26 10.86 -8.02
CA ASP A 134 -3.39 11.46 -6.99
C ASP A 134 -3.49 13.00 -6.98
N SER A 135 -3.72 13.64 -8.13
CA SER A 135 -3.81 15.10 -8.25
C SER A 135 -5.22 15.63 -8.53
N GLU A 136 -6.09 14.80 -9.10
CA GLU A 136 -7.40 15.24 -9.61
C GLU A 136 -8.57 14.85 -8.70
N CYS A 137 -8.38 13.88 -7.79
CA CYS A 137 -9.45 13.40 -6.92
C CYS A 137 -9.45 14.14 -5.58
N GLY A 138 -10.59 14.75 -5.25
CA GLY A 138 -10.77 15.47 -3.97
C GLY A 138 -11.06 14.54 -2.80
N ASP A 139 -11.97 13.58 -3.00
CA ASP A 139 -12.42 12.59 -2.03
C ASP A 139 -12.44 11.22 -2.73
N PRO A 140 -11.37 10.42 -2.57
CA PRO A 140 -11.24 9.15 -3.27
C PRO A 140 -12.27 8.11 -2.83
N ALA A 141 -12.54 8.00 -1.54
CA ALA A 141 -13.49 7.02 -1.01
C ALA A 141 -14.91 7.30 -1.51
N ASP A 142 -15.38 8.54 -1.41
CA ASP A 142 -16.69 8.94 -1.92
C ASP A 142 -16.78 8.73 -3.45
N ARG A 143 -15.74 9.11 -4.20
CA ARG A 143 -15.72 8.92 -5.66
C ARG A 143 -15.76 7.44 -6.05
N LEU A 144 -15.00 6.59 -5.36
CA LEU A 144 -15.02 5.15 -5.61
C LEU A 144 -16.40 4.57 -5.27
N ASN A 145 -16.97 4.95 -4.13
CA ASN A 145 -18.31 4.54 -3.73
C ASN A 145 -19.38 4.92 -4.78
N ARG A 146 -19.33 6.14 -5.31
CA ARG A 146 -20.26 6.60 -6.36
C ARG A 146 -20.08 5.83 -7.66
N VAL A 147 -18.86 5.66 -8.16
CA VAL A 147 -18.63 4.99 -9.45
C VAL A 147 -18.97 3.51 -9.39
N THR A 148 -18.89 2.90 -8.21
CA THR A 148 -19.28 1.49 -7.98
C THR A 148 -20.72 1.33 -7.52
N ASN A 149 -21.53 2.40 -7.50
CA ASN A 149 -22.92 2.37 -7.02
C ASN A 149 -23.05 1.75 -5.62
N GLY A 150 -22.10 2.02 -4.72
CA GLY A 150 -22.10 1.48 -3.35
C GLY A 150 -21.63 0.02 -3.22
N ASN A 151 -21.19 -0.62 -4.30
CA ASN A 151 -20.71 -2.01 -4.24
C ASN A 151 -19.31 -2.15 -3.61
N TYR A 152 -18.53 -1.08 -3.56
CA TYR A 152 -17.24 -1.12 -2.88
C TYR A 152 -17.42 -1.13 -1.36
N GLN A 153 -16.87 -2.15 -0.72
CA GLN A 153 -16.74 -2.25 0.73
C GLN A 153 -15.26 -2.26 1.09
N LYS A 154 -14.84 -1.41 2.02
CA LYS A 154 -13.44 -1.07 2.24
C LYS A 154 -12.52 -2.30 2.37
N VAL A 155 -12.84 -3.27 3.20
CA VAL A 155 -12.01 -4.46 3.44
C VAL A 155 -12.19 -5.52 2.34
N SER A 156 -13.44 -5.94 2.08
CA SER A 156 -13.72 -6.99 1.09
C SER A 156 -13.48 -6.52 -0.33
N GLY A 157 -13.78 -5.26 -0.64
CA GLY A 157 -13.49 -4.65 -1.93
C GLY A 157 -11.99 -4.55 -2.18
N SER A 158 -11.20 -4.15 -1.19
CA SER A 158 -9.73 -4.12 -1.30
C SER A 158 -9.15 -5.50 -1.59
N ARG A 159 -9.68 -6.55 -0.94
CA ARG A 159 -9.29 -7.94 -1.21
C ARG A 159 -9.61 -8.35 -2.64
N ALA A 160 -10.81 -8.02 -3.11
CA ALA A 160 -11.28 -8.36 -4.44
C ALA A 160 -10.46 -7.65 -5.52
N ILE A 161 -10.28 -6.33 -5.40
CA ILE A 161 -9.58 -5.49 -6.37
C ILE A 161 -8.08 -5.77 -6.39
N GLY A 162 -7.44 -5.99 -5.24
CA GLY A 162 -5.99 -6.14 -5.09
C GLY A 162 -5.37 -7.19 -6.02
N ARG A 163 -6.11 -8.25 -6.33
CA ARG A 163 -5.68 -9.34 -7.23
C ARG A 163 -5.52 -8.90 -8.68
N TYR A 164 -6.27 -7.88 -9.10
CA TYR A 164 -6.37 -7.43 -10.48
C TYR A 164 -5.58 -6.15 -10.76
N LEU A 165 -5.06 -5.46 -9.70
CA LEU A 165 -4.28 -4.24 -9.90
C LEU A 165 -3.12 -4.46 -10.86
N ASP A 166 -3.01 -3.62 -11.88
CA ASP A 166 -1.88 -3.63 -12.80
C ASP A 166 -0.61 -3.10 -12.12
N LEU A 167 0.35 -3.98 -11.85
CA LEU A 167 1.62 -3.63 -11.20
C LEU A 167 2.51 -2.69 -12.04
N GLY A 168 2.18 -2.48 -13.31
CA GLY A 168 2.80 -1.51 -14.21
C GLY A 168 2.10 -0.17 -14.24
N ASN A 169 0.96 -0.03 -13.55
CA ASN A 169 0.15 1.18 -13.58
C ASN A 169 0.92 2.41 -13.05
N SER A 170 1.01 3.44 -13.88
CA SER A 170 1.73 4.68 -13.59
C SER A 170 0.82 5.89 -13.31
N ARG A 171 -0.52 5.73 -13.34
CA ARG A 171 -1.49 6.80 -13.10
C ARG A 171 -1.52 7.28 -11.66
N SER A 172 -1.18 6.39 -10.70
CA SER A 172 -0.93 6.75 -9.31
C SER A 172 0.56 6.69 -9.01
N ALA A 173 1.16 7.82 -8.68
CA ALA A 173 2.55 7.90 -8.27
C ALA A 173 2.77 7.18 -6.93
N SER A 174 1.79 7.23 -6.01
CA SER A 174 1.85 6.52 -4.73
C SER A 174 1.86 5.01 -4.94
N PHE A 175 1.05 4.46 -5.84
CA PHE A 175 1.06 3.03 -6.15
C PHE A 175 2.35 2.60 -6.85
N LYS A 176 2.80 3.34 -7.88
CA LYS A 176 4.08 3.09 -8.55
C LYS A 176 5.24 3.01 -7.54
N ASN A 177 5.28 3.97 -6.60
CA ASN A 177 6.31 3.99 -5.56
C ASN A 177 6.17 2.83 -4.57
N LEU A 178 4.94 2.40 -4.25
CA LEU A 178 4.69 1.24 -3.41
C LEU A 178 5.25 -0.03 -4.06
N ILE A 179 4.91 -0.28 -5.32
CA ILE A 179 5.41 -1.45 -6.08
C ILE A 179 6.93 -1.43 -6.18
N ALA A 180 7.53 -0.28 -6.49
CA ALA A 180 8.99 -0.15 -6.53
C ALA A 180 9.63 -0.46 -5.16
N GLY A 181 9.00 -0.05 -4.06
CA GLY A 181 9.46 -0.35 -2.71
C GLY A 181 9.38 -1.85 -2.39
N LEU A 182 8.30 -2.51 -2.75
CA LEU A 182 8.13 -3.96 -2.53
C LEU A 182 9.15 -4.77 -3.35
N ARG A 183 9.34 -4.41 -4.62
CA ARG A 183 10.36 -5.06 -5.48
C ARG A 183 11.77 -4.88 -4.92
N ARG A 184 12.11 -3.69 -4.40
CA ARG A 184 13.38 -3.44 -3.74
C ARG A 184 13.59 -4.36 -2.54
N LEU A 185 12.58 -4.50 -1.66
CA LEU A 185 12.68 -5.38 -0.49
C LEU A 185 12.83 -6.85 -0.88
N ALA A 186 12.16 -7.29 -1.94
CA ALA A 186 12.28 -8.63 -2.48
C ALA A 186 13.72 -8.88 -2.97
N SER A 187 14.27 -7.98 -3.79
CA SER A 187 15.65 -8.08 -4.30
C SER A 187 16.69 -8.08 -3.17
N GLU A 188 16.54 -7.21 -2.16
CA GLU A 188 17.45 -7.19 -0.99
C GLU A 188 17.47 -8.53 -0.22
N LEU A 189 16.38 -9.28 -0.28
CA LEU A 189 16.31 -10.61 0.33
C LEU A 189 16.91 -11.70 -0.57
N GLU A 190 16.81 -11.55 -1.88
CA GLU A 190 17.47 -12.45 -2.84
C GLU A 190 18.99 -12.34 -2.73
N ASP A 191 19.51 -11.11 -2.74
CA ASP A 191 20.95 -10.81 -2.68
C ASP A 191 21.61 -11.26 -1.35
N SER A 192 20.84 -11.43 -0.28
CA SER A 192 21.34 -11.86 1.05
C SER A 192 21.59 -13.36 1.17
N VAL A 193 21.67 -14.10 0.06
CA VAL A 193 21.94 -15.58 0.03
C VAL A 193 23.43 -15.89 -0.07
N ASP A 194 24.27 -14.93 -0.48
CA ASP A 194 25.66 -15.17 -0.89
C ASP A 194 26.71 -14.78 0.18
N ASP A 195 26.29 -14.51 1.42
CA ASP A 195 27.17 -14.28 2.57
C ASP A 195 26.91 -15.37 3.67
#